data_24fd7857431d6cdc2dd0063e7fbaca57
#
_entry.id   24fd7857431d6cdc2dd0063e7fbaca57
#
_cell.length_a   1.000
_cell.length_b   1.000
_cell.length_c   1.000
_cell.angle_alpha   90.00
_cell.angle_beta   90.00
_cell.angle_gamma   90.00
#
_symmetry.space_group_name_H-M   'P 1'
#
loop_
_entity.id
_entity.type
_entity.pdbx_description
1 polymer ?
#
loop_
_entity_poly.entity_id
_entity_poly.type
_entity_poly.pdbx_seq_one_letter_code
_entity_poly.pdbx_strand_id
1 'polypeptide(L)'
;MQTLVLIGALAIGGLLLYAVFAQSWRMLHNDGRLRLRRMLARNGIAMGAADASSYEMALATRRCVACADKAQCDTWLAAHRREGFEGFCPNASLIERCARR
;
A
#
# COMPACT_ATOMS: atom_id res chain seq x y z
N MET A 1 -22.06 38.07 15.29
CA MET A 1 -21.01 38.08 14.24
C MET A 1 -19.79 37.22 14.59
N GLN A 2 -19.21 37.36 15.77
CA GLN A 2 -18.03 36.59 16.15
C GLN A 2 -18.28 35.07 16.13
N THR A 3 -19.46 34.66 16.59
CA THR A 3 -19.81 33.21 16.59
C THR A 3 -19.89 32.66 15.18
N LEU A 4 -20.45 33.37 14.23
CA LEU A 4 -20.54 32.95 12.83
C LEU A 4 -19.16 32.89 12.17
N VAL A 5 -18.29 33.80 12.48
CA VAL A 5 -16.90 33.82 11.97
C VAL A 5 -16.14 32.60 12.53
N LEU A 6 -16.30 32.30 13.81
CA LEU A 6 -15.67 31.13 14.45
C LEU A 6 -16.16 29.82 13.84
N ILE A 7 -17.48 29.67 13.64
CA ILE A 7 -18.07 28.49 13.03
C ILE A 7 -17.54 28.31 11.61
N GLY A 8 -17.50 29.41 10.83
CA GLY A 8 -16.97 29.40 9.48
C GLY A 8 -15.49 28.99 9.44
N ALA A 9 -14.68 29.55 10.33
CA ALA A 9 -13.26 29.23 10.43
C ALA A 9 -13.02 27.76 10.80
N LEU A 10 -13.80 27.24 11.75
CA LEU A 10 -13.71 25.83 12.16
C LEU A 10 -14.13 24.90 11.02
N ALA A 11 -15.20 25.26 10.28
CA ALA A 11 -15.65 24.45 9.14
C ALA A 11 -14.59 24.40 8.03
N ILE A 12 -14.00 25.54 7.68
CA ILE A 12 -12.95 25.61 6.65
C ILE A 12 -11.71 24.84 7.12
N GLY A 13 -11.29 25.04 8.36
CA GLY A 13 -10.14 24.32 8.93
C GLY A 13 -10.36 22.81 8.93
N GLY A 14 -11.56 22.37 9.31
CA GLY A 14 -11.93 20.96 9.30
C GLY A 14 -11.92 20.36 7.89
N LEU A 15 -12.45 21.08 6.91
CA LEU A 15 -12.44 20.65 5.51
C LEU A 15 -11.02 20.52 4.95
N LEU A 16 -10.15 21.49 5.28
CA LEU A 16 -8.75 21.45 4.84
C LEU A 16 -8.02 20.26 5.46
N LEU A 17 -8.20 20.02 6.76
CA LEU A 17 -7.60 18.87 7.43
C LEU A 17 -8.10 17.55 6.84
N TYR A 18 -9.39 17.45 6.57
CA TYR A 18 -9.97 16.27 5.93
C TYR A 18 -9.39 16.05 4.55
N ALA A 19 -9.27 17.11 3.73
CA ALA A 19 -8.72 17.01 2.39
C ALA A 19 -7.26 16.54 2.41
N VAL A 20 -6.44 17.10 3.30
CA VAL A 20 -5.03 16.70 3.47
C VAL A 20 -4.94 15.24 3.93
N PHE A 21 -5.74 14.86 4.92
CA PHE A 21 -5.77 13.49 5.43
C PHE A 21 -6.19 12.49 4.34
N ALA A 22 -7.27 12.79 3.60
CA ALA A 22 -7.77 11.91 2.54
C ALA A 22 -6.74 11.75 1.42
N GLN A 23 -6.06 12.85 1.03
CA GLN A 23 -5.03 12.81 0.00
C GLN A 23 -3.82 12.01 0.46
N SER A 24 -3.37 12.21 1.69
CA SER A 24 -2.26 11.44 2.28
C SER A 24 -2.59 9.95 2.34
N TRP A 25 -3.82 9.63 2.75
CA TRP A 25 -4.29 8.23 2.81
C TRP A 25 -4.26 7.57 1.43
N ARG A 26 -4.77 8.28 0.40
CA ARG A 26 -4.75 7.79 -0.98
C ARG A 26 -3.34 7.55 -1.48
N MET A 27 -2.42 8.46 -1.19
CA MET A 27 -1.02 8.32 -1.57
C MET A 27 -0.37 7.10 -0.95
N LEU A 28 -0.56 6.89 0.36
CA LEU A 28 -0.04 5.73 1.07
C LEU A 28 -0.63 4.43 0.52
N HIS A 29 -1.93 4.43 0.27
CA HIS A 29 -2.62 3.25 -0.25
C HIS A 29 -2.14 2.92 -1.67
N ASN A 30 -2.00 3.91 -2.53
CA ASN A 30 -1.50 3.73 -3.90
C ASN A 30 -0.05 3.25 -3.89
N ASP A 31 0.79 3.78 -2.99
CA ASP A 31 2.18 3.36 -2.83
C ASP A 31 2.26 1.89 -2.41
N GLY A 32 1.41 1.47 -1.47
CA GLY A 32 1.30 0.07 -1.06
C GLY A 32 0.88 -0.85 -2.21
N ARG A 33 -0.09 -0.44 -3.01
CA ARG A 33 -0.53 -1.20 -4.20
C ARG A 33 0.58 -1.32 -5.23
N LEU A 34 1.32 -0.25 -5.47
CA LEU A 34 2.42 -0.25 -6.43
C LEU A 34 3.54 -1.19 -5.98
N ARG A 35 3.89 -1.19 -4.70
CA ARG A 35 4.89 -2.12 -4.16
C ARG A 35 4.44 -3.56 -4.29
N LEU A 36 3.21 -3.84 -3.92
CA LEU A 36 2.64 -5.18 -4.07
C LEU A 36 2.67 -5.64 -5.53
N ARG A 37 2.25 -4.77 -6.44
CA ARG A 37 2.27 -5.05 -7.88
C ARG A 37 3.68 -5.35 -8.39
N ARG A 38 4.66 -4.56 -7.97
CA ARG A 38 6.07 -4.77 -8.34
C ARG A 38 6.59 -6.09 -7.79
N MET A 39 6.24 -6.41 -6.55
CA MET A 39 6.64 -7.66 -5.91
C MET A 39 6.04 -8.87 -6.63
N LEU A 40 4.76 -8.81 -6.96
CA LEU A 40 4.08 -9.86 -7.72
C LEU A 40 4.68 -10.01 -9.12
N ALA A 41 4.91 -8.91 -9.82
CA ALA A 41 5.51 -8.93 -11.15
C ALA A 41 6.92 -9.53 -11.13
N ARG A 42 7.70 -9.25 -10.09
CA ARG A 42 9.03 -9.81 -9.92
C ARG A 42 8.99 -11.35 -9.81
N ASN A 43 7.91 -11.87 -9.25
CA ASN A 43 7.70 -13.31 -9.12
C ASN A 43 6.89 -13.91 -10.28
N GLY A 44 6.69 -13.15 -11.35
CA GLY A 44 5.99 -13.62 -12.54
C GLY A 44 4.47 -13.66 -12.43
N ILE A 45 3.91 -12.93 -11.46
CA ILE A 45 2.46 -12.93 -11.19
C ILE A 45 1.88 -11.58 -11.62
N ALA A 46 0.89 -11.61 -12.53
CA ALA A 46 0.16 -10.39 -12.91
C ALA A 46 -0.97 -10.11 -11.89
N MET A 47 -1.16 -8.83 -11.56
CA MET A 47 -2.32 -8.43 -10.76
C MET A 47 -3.60 -8.82 -11.48
N GLY A 48 -4.50 -9.47 -10.77
CA GLY A 48 -5.76 -9.95 -11.32
C GLY A 48 -5.70 -11.34 -11.93
N ALA A 49 -4.51 -11.84 -12.27
CA ALA A 49 -4.32 -13.23 -12.71
C ALA A 49 -3.91 -14.14 -11.54
N ALA A 50 -3.61 -13.54 -10.39
CA ALA A 50 -3.24 -14.29 -9.20
C ALA A 50 -4.44 -15.08 -8.67
N ASP A 51 -4.18 -16.28 -8.18
CA ASP A 51 -5.16 -17.16 -7.55
C ASP A 51 -5.54 -16.68 -6.15
N ALA A 52 -5.72 -15.38 -6.01
CA ALA A 52 -6.07 -14.73 -4.76
C ALA A 52 -7.41 -14.01 -4.93
N SER A 53 -8.26 -14.10 -3.91
CA SER A 53 -9.52 -13.37 -3.89
C SER A 53 -9.29 -11.87 -3.77
N SER A 54 -10.31 -11.08 -4.12
CA SER A 54 -10.27 -9.62 -3.93
C SER A 54 -10.00 -9.24 -2.48
N TYR A 55 -10.52 -10.02 -1.54
CA TYR A 55 -10.29 -9.84 -0.10
C TYR A 55 -8.81 -10.04 0.24
N GLU A 56 -8.20 -11.12 -0.24
CA GLU A 56 -6.77 -11.41 -0.03
C GLU A 56 -5.88 -10.31 -0.60
N MET A 57 -6.22 -9.80 -1.80
CA MET A 57 -5.49 -8.72 -2.42
C MET A 57 -5.60 -7.41 -1.63
N ALA A 58 -6.78 -7.12 -1.07
CA ALA A 58 -6.99 -5.97 -0.22
C ALA A 58 -6.19 -6.07 1.07
N LEU A 59 -6.15 -7.24 1.70
CA LEU A 59 -5.31 -7.49 2.88
C LEU A 59 -3.83 -7.35 2.56
N ALA A 60 -3.39 -7.88 1.43
CA ALA A 60 -2.01 -7.78 0.98
C ALA A 60 -1.59 -6.32 0.79
N THR A 61 -2.46 -5.51 0.19
CA THR A 61 -2.23 -4.08 0.02
C THR A 61 -2.07 -3.38 1.37
N ARG A 62 -2.94 -3.70 2.33
CA ARG A 62 -2.85 -3.15 3.70
C ARG A 62 -1.54 -3.53 4.39
N ARG A 63 -1.09 -4.75 4.21
CA ARG A 63 0.19 -5.21 4.76
C ARG A 63 1.36 -4.41 4.17
N CYS A 64 1.32 -4.11 2.87
CA CYS A 64 2.33 -3.27 2.23
C CYS A 64 2.29 -1.84 2.75
N VAL A 65 1.11 -1.26 2.95
CA VAL A 65 0.94 0.09 3.52
C VAL A 65 1.52 0.17 4.94
N ALA A 66 1.27 -0.85 5.75
CA ALA A 66 1.73 -0.93 7.15
C ALA A 66 3.15 -1.49 7.30
N CYS A 67 3.79 -1.89 6.23
CA CYS A 67 5.09 -2.55 6.26
C CYS A 67 6.17 -1.62 6.84
N ALA A 68 6.92 -2.11 7.83
CA ALA A 68 8.01 -1.38 8.44
C ALA A 68 9.30 -1.40 7.59
N ASP A 69 9.38 -2.34 6.63
CA ASP A 69 10.58 -2.59 5.84
C ASP A 69 10.47 -2.09 4.40
N LYS A 70 9.73 -0.98 4.20
CA LYS A 70 9.50 -0.40 2.87
C LYS A 70 10.80 -0.04 2.16
N ALA A 71 11.75 0.57 2.88
CA ALA A 71 13.04 0.95 2.32
C ALA A 71 13.83 -0.28 1.87
N GLN A 72 13.82 -1.34 2.66
CA GLN A 72 14.47 -2.60 2.32
C GLN A 72 13.82 -3.24 1.09
N CYS A 73 12.49 -3.19 1.01
CA CYS A 73 11.73 -3.68 -0.14
C CYS A 73 12.10 -2.91 -1.41
N ASP A 74 12.15 -1.59 -1.34
CA ASP A 74 12.51 -0.75 -2.48
C ASP A 74 13.93 -1.03 -2.96
N THR A 75 14.87 -1.22 -2.05
CA THR A 75 16.26 -1.59 -2.36
C THR A 75 16.32 -2.97 -3.03
N TRP A 76 15.58 -3.93 -2.49
CA TRP A 76 15.51 -5.29 -3.06
C TRP A 76 14.95 -5.28 -4.48
N LEU A 77 13.87 -4.52 -4.71
CA LEU A 77 13.27 -4.37 -6.04
C LEU A 77 14.20 -3.67 -7.02
N ALA A 78 14.89 -2.62 -6.58
CA ALA A 78 15.85 -1.88 -7.40
C ALA A 78 17.07 -2.73 -7.78
N ALA A 79 17.46 -3.67 -6.95
CA ALA A 79 18.57 -4.58 -7.20
C ALA A 79 18.22 -5.74 -8.15
N HIS A 80 16.98 -5.80 -8.64
CA HIS A 80 16.48 -6.85 -9.53
C HIS A 80 16.64 -8.27 -8.98
N ARG A 81 16.55 -8.40 -7.67
CA ARG A 81 16.63 -9.70 -7.00
C ARG A 81 15.30 -10.46 -7.15
N ARG A 82 15.37 -11.78 -7.11
CA ARG A 82 14.20 -12.67 -7.10
C ARG A 82 14.06 -13.45 -5.82
N GLU A 83 15.12 -13.58 -5.06
CA GLU A 83 15.16 -14.36 -3.83
C GLU A 83 15.46 -13.47 -2.63
N GLY A 84 15.10 -13.92 -1.45
CA GLY A 84 15.40 -13.25 -0.20
C GLY A 84 14.33 -12.31 0.30
N PHE A 85 13.18 -12.20 -0.39
CA PHE A 85 12.08 -11.33 0.06
C PHE A 85 11.35 -11.90 1.28
N GLU A 86 11.45 -13.18 1.53
CA GLU A 86 10.80 -13.88 2.65
C GLU A 86 11.24 -13.33 4.01
N GLY A 87 12.45 -12.79 4.10
CA GLY A 87 13.00 -12.27 5.33
C GLY A 87 12.38 -10.98 5.82
N PHE A 88 11.70 -10.22 4.94
CA PHE A 88 11.12 -8.93 5.30
C PHE A 88 9.70 -8.72 4.80
N CYS A 89 9.25 -9.43 3.78
CA CYS A 89 7.95 -9.18 3.15
C CYS A 89 6.81 -9.81 3.95
N PRO A 90 5.83 -9.03 4.45
CA PRO A 90 4.70 -9.61 5.18
C PRO A 90 3.74 -10.40 4.29
N ASN A 91 3.86 -10.29 2.98
CA ASN A 91 3.06 -11.02 2.00
C ASN A 91 3.79 -12.21 1.37
N ALA A 92 4.93 -12.61 1.93
CA ALA A 92 5.76 -13.66 1.36
C ALA A 92 4.98 -14.96 1.13
N SER A 93 4.17 -15.40 2.09
CA SER A 93 3.38 -16.63 1.97
C SER A 93 2.35 -16.54 0.83
N LEU A 94 1.71 -15.41 0.65
CA LEU A 94 0.77 -15.18 -0.45
C LEU A 94 1.49 -15.22 -1.79
N ILE A 95 2.62 -14.55 -1.90
CA ILE A 95 3.42 -14.50 -3.12
C ILE A 95 3.90 -15.91 -3.51
N GLU A 96 4.42 -16.66 -2.57
CA GLU A 96 4.88 -18.04 -2.81
C GLU A 96 3.74 -18.93 -3.25
N ARG A 97 2.58 -18.82 -2.62
CA ARG A 97 1.39 -19.61 -2.97
C ARG A 97 0.94 -19.30 -4.39
N CYS A 98 0.90 -18.04 -4.78
CA CYS A 98 0.52 -17.62 -6.13
C CYS A 98 1.56 -18.03 -7.17
N ALA A 99 2.84 -17.99 -6.83
CA ALA A 99 3.92 -18.34 -7.74
C ALA A 99 3.98 -19.86 -8.04
N ARG A 100 3.48 -20.70 -7.14
CA ARG A 100 3.46 -22.15 -7.31
C ARG A 100 2.35 -22.64 -8.26
N ARG A 101 1.41 -21.78 -8.56
CA ARG A 101 0.31 -22.08 -9.46
C ARG A 101 0.48 -21.37 -10.80
#